data_b52e2d5be19d6966405a88f2aee31cc8
#
_entry.id   b52e2d5be19d6966405a88f2aee31cc8
#
_cell.length_a   1.000
_cell.length_b   1.000
_cell.length_c   1.000
_cell.angle_alpha   90.00
_cell.angle_beta   90.00
_cell.angle_gamma   90.00
#
_symmetry.space_group_name_H-M   'P 1'
#
loop_
_entity.id
_entity.type
_entity.pdbx_description
1 polymer ?
#
loop_
_entity_poly.entity_id
_entity_poly.type
_entity_poly.pdbx_seq_one_letter_code
_entity_poly.pdbx_strand_id
1 'polypeptide(L)'
;MLSGRALPTPEKCERRILMQLHEIRKALHGEAYDFLRTNPHLGSRVMLLGLGGSHAYGTDTETSDLDIRGCAALSKAEILCGESFEQVTDVATDTTIYAFPKLIHLLKECNPNTIEILGLKPEHYLYLSEAGKLLLDNRKLFLSQRAVNSFSGYATAQFRRMDNKSARIAEQPVQEMHILNSIRNAKKHFPEQFFQYPEDAIRLYIDDAVNPQMQKEIFMDISLKHYPLRDYKEMWGRMADIVKSYSRVGQGHRNQNAVTHNKLSKHMMHLIRLYLMCIDILEKGEVITYRAAEHDFLMRIRNGEYLNENQQPTAEFFEIIEQYKARVAYAAEHTDLPERPDEKKIRELVLAIHEKIVLEEQ
;
A
#
# COMPACT_ATOMS: atom_id res chain seq x y z
N MET A 1 1.81 9.21 39.88
CA MET A 1 0.94 8.02 39.94
C MET A 1 0.31 7.88 38.56
N LEU A 2 0.92 7.08 37.69
CA LEU A 2 0.37 6.74 36.38
C LEU A 2 -0.57 5.55 36.58
N SER A 3 -1.87 5.77 36.38
CA SER A 3 -2.88 4.72 36.46
C SER A 3 -2.66 3.75 35.33
N GLY A 4 -2.14 2.57 35.65
CA GLY A 4 -2.05 1.44 34.71
C GLY A 4 -3.46 1.04 34.30
N ARG A 5 -3.85 1.37 33.07
CA ARG A 5 -5.00 0.72 32.41
C ARG A 5 -4.59 -0.72 32.12
N ALA A 6 -5.19 -1.67 32.81
CA ALA A 6 -5.04 -3.08 32.50
C ALA A 6 -5.42 -3.35 31.04
N LEU A 7 -4.58 -4.10 30.33
CA LEU A 7 -4.87 -4.54 28.97
C LEU A 7 -6.20 -5.32 28.94
N PRO A 8 -7.07 -5.11 27.97
CA PRO A 8 -8.34 -5.83 27.88
C PRO A 8 -8.07 -7.33 27.69
N THR A 9 -8.84 -8.17 28.38
CA THR A 9 -8.77 -9.62 28.20
C THR A 9 -9.17 -10.01 26.75
N PRO A 10 -8.65 -11.14 26.22
CA PRO A 10 -9.00 -11.61 24.88
C PRO A 10 -10.51 -11.63 24.61
N GLU A 11 -11.30 -12.07 25.57
CA GLU A 11 -12.78 -12.09 25.49
C GLU A 11 -13.41 -10.69 25.38
N LYS A 12 -12.85 -9.68 26.03
CA LYS A 12 -13.32 -8.28 25.91
C LYS A 12 -12.96 -7.71 24.53
N CYS A 13 -11.81 -8.09 24.00
CA CYS A 13 -11.36 -7.69 22.66
C CYS A 13 -12.25 -8.30 21.59
N GLU A 14 -12.58 -9.59 21.68
CA GLU A 14 -13.51 -10.26 20.74
C GLU A 14 -14.92 -9.68 20.79
N ARG A 15 -15.47 -9.39 21.97
CA ARG A 15 -16.78 -8.74 22.10
C ARG A 15 -16.81 -7.34 21.50
N ARG A 16 -15.73 -6.56 21.67
CA ARG A 16 -15.61 -5.21 21.08
C ARG A 16 -15.58 -5.27 19.57
N ILE A 17 -14.80 -6.19 18.97
CA ILE A 17 -14.74 -6.42 17.54
C ILE A 17 -16.10 -6.84 16.97
N LEU A 18 -16.80 -7.72 17.61
CA LEU A 18 -18.13 -8.17 17.18
C LEU A 18 -19.20 -7.06 17.22
N MET A 19 -19.15 -6.18 18.22
CA MET A 19 -20.04 -5.02 18.28
C MET A 19 -19.75 -4.03 17.16
N GLN A 20 -18.46 -3.75 16.89
CA GLN A 20 -18.04 -2.87 15.79
C GLN A 20 -18.48 -3.44 14.42
N LEU A 21 -18.31 -4.74 14.19
CA LEU A 21 -18.73 -5.38 12.94
C LEU A 21 -20.25 -5.30 12.71
N HIS A 22 -21.05 -5.42 13.77
CA HIS A 22 -22.48 -5.24 13.67
C HIS A 22 -22.86 -3.81 13.28
N GLU A 23 -22.22 -2.82 13.88
CA GLU A 23 -22.42 -1.40 13.55
C GLU A 23 -21.97 -1.08 12.11
N ILE A 24 -20.85 -1.62 11.68
CA ILE A 24 -20.34 -1.48 10.30
C ILE A 24 -21.35 -2.07 9.30
N ARG A 25 -21.83 -3.30 9.55
CA ARG A 25 -22.86 -3.92 8.68
C ARG A 25 -24.13 -3.12 8.62
N LYS A 26 -24.56 -2.54 9.75
CA LYS A 26 -25.73 -1.64 9.80
C LYS A 26 -25.48 -0.35 9.00
N ALA A 27 -24.29 0.24 9.12
CA ALA A 27 -23.90 1.45 8.39
C ALA A 27 -23.93 1.25 6.86
N LEU A 28 -23.58 0.05 6.36
CA LEU A 28 -23.66 -0.27 4.93
C LEU A 28 -25.06 -0.16 4.34
N HIS A 29 -26.11 -0.22 5.15
CA HIS A 29 -27.50 -0.02 4.73
C HIS A 29 -27.93 1.46 4.80
N GLY A 30 -27.09 2.37 5.33
CA GLY A 30 -27.36 3.80 5.42
C GLY A 30 -27.10 4.56 4.11
N GLU A 31 -27.52 5.84 4.09
CA GLU A 31 -27.42 6.73 2.92
C GLU A 31 -26.00 6.88 2.40
N ALA A 32 -24.97 6.91 3.27
CA ALA A 32 -23.58 7.06 2.87
C ALA A 32 -23.09 5.94 1.92
N TYR A 33 -23.74 4.78 1.97
CA TYR A 33 -23.40 3.61 1.15
C TYR A 33 -24.49 3.27 0.11
N ASP A 34 -25.41 4.20 -0.19
CA ASP A 34 -26.45 3.98 -1.21
C ASP A 34 -25.88 3.66 -2.58
N PHE A 35 -24.71 4.18 -2.91
CA PHE A 35 -24.02 3.86 -4.16
C PHE A 35 -23.76 2.36 -4.34
N LEU A 36 -23.64 1.57 -3.26
CA LEU A 36 -23.51 0.11 -3.35
C LEU A 36 -24.75 -0.54 -3.98
N ARG A 37 -25.93 0.11 -3.89
CA ARG A 37 -27.22 -0.37 -4.41
C ARG A 37 -27.63 0.32 -5.71
N THR A 38 -27.26 1.60 -5.87
CA THR A 38 -27.74 2.46 -6.96
C THR A 38 -26.77 2.60 -8.13
N ASN A 39 -25.47 2.34 -7.89
CA ASN A 39 -24.49 2.41 -8.97
C ASN A 39 -24.75 1.32 -10.02
N PRO A 40 -24.76 1.65 -11.31
CA PRO A 40 -25.08 0.70 -12.40
C PRO A 40 -24.13 -0.50 -12.50
N HIS A 41 -22.92 -0.44 -11.93
CA HIS A 41 -21.96 -1.55 -11.90
C HIS A 41 -21.98 -2.37 -10.60
N LEU A 42 -22.83 -2.02 -9.63
CA LEU A 42 -22.88 -2.66 -8.31
C LEU A 42 -24.26 -3.35 -8.08
N GLY A 43 -24.84 -3.20 -6.91
CA GLY A 43 -26.11 -3.84 -6.56
C GLY A 43 -25.97 -5.36 -6.42
N SER A 44 -26.80 -6.11 -7.11
CA SER A 44 -26.77 -7.59 -7.11
C SER A 44 -25.49 -8.20 -7.67
N ARG A 45 -24.69 -7.40 -8.39
CA ARG A 45 -23.43 -7.83 -9.00
C ARG A 45 -22.23 -7.80 -8.04
N VAL A 46 -22.37 -7.25 -6.85
CA VAL A 46 -21.32 -7.32 -5.85
C VAL A 46 -21.05 -8.79 -5.50
N MET A 47 -19.81 -9.23 -5.70
CA MET A 47 -19.36 -10.59 -5.39
C MET A 47 -18.88 -10.73 -3.97
N LEU A 48 -18.12 -9.76 -3.49
CA LEU A 48 -17.62 -9.70 -2.13
C LEU A 48 -17.39 -8.25 -1.68
N LEU A 49 -17.58 -8.01 -0.40
CA LEU A 49 -17.16 -6.81 0.32
C LEU A 49 -16.41 -7.25 1.56
N GLY A 50 -15.28 -6.63 1.83
CA GLY A 50 -14.47 -6.91 3.01
C GLY A 50 -13.92 -5.65 3.64
N LEU A 51 -13.54 -5.76 4.89
CA LEU A 51 -12.77 -4.72 5.58
C LEU A 51 -11.42 -4.56 4.92
N GLY A 52 -10.95 -3.31 4.83
CA GLY A 52 -9.61 -2.95 4.42
C GLY A 52 -8.86 -2.24 5.56
N GLY A 53 -7.67 -1.76 5.23
CA GLY A 53 -6.90 -0.89 6.11
C GLY A 53 -6.66 -1.43 7.51
N SER A 54 -6.73 -0.54 8.51
CA SER A 54 -6.42 -0.90 9.90
C SER A 54 -7.40 -1.90 10.51
N HIS A 55 -8.67 -1.84 10.15
CA HIS A 55 -9.71 -2.77 10.64
C HIS A 55 -9.46 -4.21 10.18
N ALA A 56 -9.04 -4.41 8.92
CA ALA A 56 -8.72 -5.73 8.41
C ALA A 56 -7.53 -6.37 9.15
N TYR A 57 -6.56 -5.55 9.53
CA TYR A 57 -5.34 -6.01 10.20
C TYR A 57 -5.47 -6.12 11.72
N GLY A 58 -6.55 -5.61 12.30
CA GLY A 58 -6.75 -5.52 13.76
C GLY A 58 -5.84 -4.49 14.41
N THR A 59 -5.43 -3.47 13.67
CA THR A 59 -4.58 -2.37 14.16
C THR A 59 -5.32 -1.04 14.18
N ASP A 60 -6.65 -1.07 14.20
CA ASP A 60 -7.50 0.10 14.27
C ASP A 60 -7.45 0.77 15.66
N THR A 61 -7.79 2.04 15.67
CA THR A 61 -7.97 2.87 16.88
C THR A 61 -9.35 3.51 16.83
N GLU A 62 -9.77 4.18 17.89
CA GLU A 62 -11.05 4.89 17.97
C GLU A 62 -11.25 5.95 16.85
N THR A 63 -10.15 6.44 16.29
CA THR A 63 -10.14 7.46 15.23
C THR A 63 -9.78 6.90 13.85
N SER A 64 -9.77 5.57 13.68
CA SER A 64 -9.45 4.96 12.40
C SER A 64 -10.62 5.05 11.45
N ASP A 65 -10.34 5.48 10.22
CA ASP A 65 -11.29 5.48 9.12
C ASP A 65 -11.67 4.03 8.75
N LEU A 66 -12.89 3.86 8.29
CA LEU A 66 -13.38 2.57 7.81
C LEU A 66 -13.05 2.43 6.32
N ASP A 67 -12.13 1.55 6.00
CA ASP A 67 -11.78 1.18 4.63
C ASP A 67 -12.62 -0.03 4.19
N ILE A 68 -13.25 0.03 3.00
CA ILE A 68 -13.95 -1.11 2.42
C ILE A 68 -13.36 -1.42 1.04
N ARG A 69 -13.08 -2.68 0.82
CA ARG A 69 -12.58 -3.20 -0.45
C ARG A 69 -13.51 -4.32 -0.93
N GLY A 70 -13.72 -4.38 -2.23
CA GLY A 70 -14.62 -5.38 -2.79
C GLY A 70 -14.39 -5.68 -4.25
N CYS A 71 -15.24 -6.55 -4.75
CA CYS A 71 -15.29 -6.94 -6.15
C CYS A 71 -16.73 -7.03 -6.62
N ALA A 72 -16.99 -6.60 -7.84
CA ALA A 72 -18.27 -6.77 -8.54
C ALA A 72 -18.07 -7.50 -9.86
N ALA A 73 -19.02 -8.36 -10.20
CA ALA A 73 -19.09 -9.04 -11.48
C ALA A 73 -19.44 -8.05 -12.59
N LEU A 74 -19.06 -8.40 -13.81
CA LEU A 74 -19.62 -7.80 -15.02
C LEU A 74 -21.04 -8.32 -15.24
N SER A 75 -21.90 -7.52 -15.85
CA SER A 75 -23.21 -7.97 -16.33
C SER A 75 -23.03 -8.98 -17.50
N LYS A 76 -24.06 -9.77 -17.76
CA LYS A 76 -24.11 -10.64 -18.94
C LYS A 76 -23.83 -9.88 -20.25
N ALA A 77 -24.40 -8.69 -20.39
CA ALA A 77 -24.18 -7.85 -21.57
C ALA A 77 -22.72 -7.42 -21.69
N GLU A 78 -22.10 -6.91 -20.60
CA GLU A 78 -20.69 -6.52 -20.60
C GLU A 78 -19.78 -7.71 -20.94
N ILE A 79 -20.04 -8.91 -20.36
CA ILE A 79 -19.26 -10.12 -20.67
C ILE A 79 -19.35 -10.49 -22.16
N LEU A 80 -20.57 -10.51 -22.70
CA LEU A 80 -20.81 -10.95 -24.09
C LEU A 80 -20.37 -9.91 -25.12
N CYS A 81 -20.43 -8.61 -24.80
CA CYS A 81 -19.99 -7.53 -25.68
C CYS A 81 -18.50 -7.18 -25.53
N GLY A 82 -17.81 -7.77 -24.57
CA GLY A 82 -16.40 -7.46 -24.30
C GLY A 82 -16.21 -6.08 -23.66
N GLU A 83 -17.23 -5.57 -22.97
CA GLU A 83 -17.20 -4.32 -22.24
C GLU A 83 -16.75 -4.59 -20.80
N SER A 84 -16.15 -3.59 -20.14
CA SER A 84 -15.72 -3.68 -18.75
C SER A 84 -15.62 -2.29 -18.13
N PHE A 85 -15.71 -2.23 -16.82
CA PHE A 85 -15.28 -1.08 -16.02
C PHE A 85 -14.01 -1.44 -15.24
N GLU A 86 -13.31 -0.44 -14.71
CA GLU A 86 -12.09 -0.68 -13.92
C GLU A 86 -12.43 -0.90 -12.44
N GLN A 87 -13.08 0.10 -11.84
CA GLN A 87 -13.49 0.10 -10.43
C GLN A 87 -14.51 1.19 -10.16
N VAL A 88 -15.27 1.02 -9.09
CA VAL A 88 -16.09 2.07 -8.48
C VAL A 88 -15.40 2.50 -7.20
N THR A 89 -15.11 3.81 -7.06
CA THR A 89 -14.47 4.36 -5.86
C THR A 89 -15.36 5.46 -5.28
N ASP A 90 -15.65 5.34 -3.99
CA ASP A 90 -16.26 6.40 -3.21
C ASP A 90 -15.25 6.96 -2.21
N VAL A 91 -14.87 8.22 -2.38
CA VAL A 91 -13.84 8.88 -1.57
C VAL A 91 -14.36 9.21 -0.17
N ALA A 92 -15.66 9.47 -0.04
CA ALA A 92 -16.26 9.86 1.24
C ALA A 92 -16.24 8.71 2.25
N THR A 93 -16.41 7.48 1.78
CA THR A 93 -16.43 6.26 2.61
C THR A 93 -15.17 5.42 2.51
N ASP A 94 -14.13 5.90 1.81
CA ASP A 94 -12.91 5.15 1.47
C ASP A 94 -13.20 3.72 0.96
N THR A 95 -14.19 3.63 0.06
CA THR A 95 -14.63 2.36 -0.50
C THR A 95 -14.12 2.20 -1.93
N THR A 96 -13.54 1.05 -2.24
CA THR A 96 -13.12 0.70 -3.61
C THR A 96 -13.61 -0.70 -3.97
N ILE A 97 -14.42 -0.78 -5.02
CA ILE A 97 -14.98 -2.02 -5.56
C ILE A 97 -14.40 -2.24 -6.95
N TYR A 98 -13.55 -3.23 -7.10
CA TYR A 98 -12.93 -3.57 -8.37
C TYR A 98 -13.89 -4.35 -9.27
N ALA A 99 -13.85 -4.09 -10.57
CA ALA A 99 -14.43 -5.03 -11.53
C ALA A 99 -13.70 -6.38 -11.44
N PHE A 100 -14.41 -7.49 -11.61
CA PHE A 100 -13.84 -8.83 -11.48
C PHE A 100 -12.61 -9.05 -12.38
N PRO A 101 -12.59 -8.69 -13.70
CA PRO A 101 -11.40 -8.84 -14.52
C PRO A 101 -10.20 -8.02 -14.02
N LYS A 102 -10.46 -6.81 -13.50
CA LYS A 102 -9.43 -5.96 -12.93
C LYS A 102 -8.85 -6.56 -11.66
N LEU A 103 -9.70 -7.07 -10.77
CA LEU A 103 -9.26 -7.76 -9.55
C LEU A 103 -8.38 -8.96 -9.90
N ILE A 104 -8.81 -9.83 -10.83
CA ILE A 104 -8.04 -10.99 -11.28
C ILE A 104 -6.64 -10.57 -11.78
N HIS A 105 -6.57 -9.51 -12.59
CA HIS A 105 -5.28 -8.99 -13.08
C HIS A 105 -4.37 -8.57 -11.91
N LEU A 106 -4.89 -7.80 -10.95
CA LEU A 106 -4.12 -7.33 -9.79
C LEU A 106 -3.70 -8.47 -8.86
N LEU A 107 -4.55 -9.48 -8.68
CA LEU A 107 -4.22 -10.68 -7.89
C LEU A 107 -3.10 -11.50 -8.53
N LYS A 108 -3.10 -11.65 -9.86
CA LYS A 108 -2.01 -12.33 -10.61
C LYS A 108 -0.67 -11.62 -10.46
N GLU A 109 -0.68 -10.31 -10.27
CA GLU A 109 0.52 -9.51 -10.00
C GLU A 109 0.90 -9.49 -8.51
N CYS A 110 0.20 -10.24 -7.65
CA CYS A 110 0.37 -10.21 -6.19
C CYS A 110 0.34 -8.78 -5.63
N ASN A 111 -0.56 -7.92 -6.14
CA ASN A 111 -0.62 -6.52 -5.72
C ASN A 111 -1.00 -6.43 -4.23
N PRO A 112 -0.18 -5.80 -3.36
CA PRO A 112 -0.39 -5.77 -1.93
C PRO A 112 -1.74 -5.19 -1.49
N ASN A 113 -2.27 -4.20 -2.20
CA ASN A 113 -3.54 -3.55 -1.85
C ASN A 113 -4.77 -4.37 -2.21
N THR A 114 -4.63 -5.39 -3.04
CA THR A 114 -5.75 -6.22 -3.48
C THR A 114 -5.65 -7.66 -2.98
N ILE A 115 -4.43 -8.20 -2.87
CA ILE A 115 -4.25 -9.59 -2.43
C ILE A 115 -4.68 -9.79 -0.97
N GLU A 116 -4.64 -8.73 -0.15
CA GLU A 116 -5.10 -8.77 1.25
C GLU A 116 -6.56 -9.20 1.38
N ILE A 117 -7.39 -8.95 0.36
CA ILE A 117 -8.81 -9.34 0.37
C ILE A 117 -9.00 -10.88 0.38
N LEU A 118 -8.00 -11.64 -0.07
CA LEU A 118 -8.03 -13.09 -0.09
C LEU A 118 -7.73 -13.73 1.28
N GLY A 119 -7.20 -12.95 2.22
CA GLY A 119 -6.73 -13.40 3.53
C GLY A 119 -7.44 -12.77 4.71
N LEU A 120 -8.61 -12.21 4.51
CA LEU A 120 -9.42 -11.66 5.60
C LEU A 120 -9.94 -12.78 6.51
N LYS A 121 -10.20 -12.45 7.78
CA LYS A 121 -11.00 -13.33 8.65
C LYS A 121 -12.40 -13.53 8.08
N PRO A 122 -13.04 -14.68 8.32
CA PRO A 122 -14.40 -14.93 7.85
C PRO A 122 -15.40 -13.83 8.24
N GLU A 123 -15.34 -13.34 9.48
CA GLU A 123 -16.19 -12.27 10.00
C GLU A 123 -15.93 -10.89 9.38
N HIS A 124 -14.75 -10.67 8.78
CA HIS A 124 -14.39 -9.43 8.10
C HIS A 124 -14.94 -9.33 6.67
N TYR A 125 -15.48 -10.42 6.12
CA TYR A 125 -16.28 -10.34 4.91
C TYR A 125 -17.67 -9.81 5.26
N LEU A 126 -17.94 -8.59 4.85
CA LEU A 126 -19.21 -7.90 5.10
C LEU A 126 -20.32 -8.43 4.21
N TYR A 127 -19.95 -8.86 2.99
CA TYR A 127 -20.80 -9.55 2.04
C TYR A 127 -20.00 -10.57 1.22
N LEU A 128 -20.59 -11.70 0.91
CA LEU A 128 -19.96 -12.75 0.11
C LEU A 128 -21.02 -13.55 -0.66
N SER A 129 -21.01 -13.44 -1.99
CA SER A 129 -21.84 -14.24 -2.90
C SER A 129 -21.24 -15.61 -3.16
N GLU A 130 -21.99 -16.50 -3.82
CA GLU A 130 -21.45 -17.80 -4.24
C GLU A 130 -20.27 -17.68 -5.23
N ALA A 131 -20.31 -16.71 -6.14
CA ALA A 131 -19.18 -16.39 -7.03
C ALA A 131 -17.95 -15.88 -6.25
N GLY A 132 -18.18 -15.05 -5.23
CA GLY A 132 -17.14 -14.60 -4.31
C GLY A 132 -16.54 -15.75 -3.49
N LYS A 133 -17.36 -16.70 -3.01
CA LYS A 133 -16.86 -17.91 -2.34
C LYS A 133 -15.98 -18.75 -3.26
N LEU A 134 -16.43 -18.98 -4.50
CA LEU A 134 -15.65 -19.72 -5.50
C LEU A 134 -14.28 -19.08 -5.76
N LEU A 135 -14.19 -17.75 -5.79
CA LEU A 135 -12.92 -17.03 -5.89
C LEU A 135 -12.03 -17.29 -4.65
N LEU A 136 -12.60 -17.19 -3.44
CA LEU A 136 -11.85 -17.38 -2.19
C LEU A 136 -11.39 -18.83 -1.99
N ASP A 137 -12.17 -19.81 -2.40
CA ASP A 137 -11.80 -21.23 -2.34
C ASP A 137 -10.60 -21.56 -3.23
N ASN A 138 -10.43 -20.77 -4.30
CA ASN A 138 -9.33 -20.89 -5.25
C ASN A 138 -8.21 -19.85 -5.03
N ARG A 139 -8.17 -19.15 -3.89
CA ARG A 139 -7.23 -18.04 -3.65
C ARG A 139 -5.75 -18.42 -3.78
N LYS A 140 -5.38 -19.68 -3.52
CA LYS A 140 -3.99 -20.15 -3.63
C LYS A 140 -3.46 -20.11 -5.07
N LEU A 141 -4.32 -20.13 -6.08
CA LEU A 141 -3.91 -20.05 -7.49
C LEU A 141 -3.20 -18.72 -7.83
N PHE A 142 -3.43 -17.68 -7.04
CA PHE A 142 -2.85 -16.35 -7.28
C PHE A 142 -1.49 -16.15 -6.60
N LEU A 143 -1.09 -17.06 -5.70
CA LEU A 143 0.15 -16.93 -4.94
C LEU A 143 1.34 -17.42 -5.77
N SER A 144 2.37 -16.59 -5.87
CA SER A 144 3.57 -16.87 -6.63
C SER A 144 4.75 -16.03 -6.14
N GLN A 145 5.96 -16.33 -6.63
CA GLN A 145 7.17 -15.55 -6.34
C GLN A 145 7.11 -14.10 -6.86
N ARG A 146 6.10 -13.75 -7.68
CA ARG A 146 5.82 -12.35 -8.04
C ARG A 146 5.59 -11.47 -6.80
N ALA A 147 5.15 -12.05 -5.67
CA ALA A 147 5.04 -11.34 -4.40
C ALA A 147 6.34 -10.63 -4.02
N VAL A 148 7.52 -11.22 -4.27
CA VAL A 148 8.82 -10.62 -3.95
C VAL A 148 8.95 -9.23 -4.60
N ASN A 149 8.77 -9.16 -5.90
CA ASN A 149 8.93 -7.91 -6.65
C ASN A 149 7.82 -6.90 -6.32
N SER A 150 6.58 -7.36 -6.24
CA SER A 150 5.43 -6.51 -5.96
C SER A 150 5.52 -5.89 -4.56
N PHE A 151 5.72 -6.70 -3.53
CA PHE A 151 5.84 -6.21 -2.16
C PHE A 151 7.11 -5.38 -1.93
N SER A 152 8.25 -5.76 -2.53
CA SER A 152 9.48 -4.97 -2.46
C SER A 152 9.31 -3.58 -3.08
N GLY A 153 8.61 -3.47 -4.20
CA GLY A 153 8.28 -2.18 -4.81
C GLY A 153 7.42 -1.30 -3.90
N TYR A 154 6.36 -1.88 -3.31
CA TYR A 154 5.50 -1.17 -2.35
C TYR A 154 6.24 -0.82 -1.05
N ALA A 155 7.07 -1.72 -0.52
CA ALA A 155 7.89 -1.48 0.66
C ALA A 155 8.90 -0.34 0.41
N THR A 156 9.56 -0.33 -0.75
CA THR A 156 10.45 0.75 -1.16
C THR A 156 9.73 2.09 -1.25
N ALA A 157 8.54 2.12 -1.86
CA ALA A 157 7.73 3.33 -1.93
C ALA A 157 7.27 3.80 -0.54
N GLN A 158 6.93 2.88 0.35
CA GLN A 158 6.53 3.17 1.71
C GLN A 158 7.71 3.67 2.55
N PHE A 159 8.88 3.05 2.40
CA PHE A 159 10.12 3.48 3.03
C PHE A 159 10.47 4.92 2.62
N ARG A 160 10.40 5.25 1.32
CA ARG A 160 10.60 6.62 0.82
C ARG A 160 9.60 7.61 1.41
N ARG A 161 8.34 7.21 1.59
CA ARG A 161 7.33 8.06 2.25
C ARG A 161 7.66 8.33 3.71
N MET A 162 8.11 7.29 4.41
CA MET A 162 8.57 7.38 5.80
C MET A 162 9.78 8.31 5.90
N ASP A 163 10.81 8.06 5.11
CA ASP A 163 12.05 8.83 5.09
C ASP A 163 11.81 10.30 4.74
N ASN A 164 11.03 10.58 3.69
CA ASN A 164 10.62 11.94 3.34
C ASN A 164 9.80 12.65 4.44
N LYS A 165 8.97 11.93 5.19
CA LYS A 165 8.22 12.52 6.31
C LYS A 165 9.11 12.79 7.51
N SER A 166 9.99 11.84 7.82
CA SER A 166 11.00 11.98 8.84
C SER A 166 11.86 13.24 8.58
N ALA A 167 12.38 13.39 7.36
CA ALA A 167 13.17 14.56 6.98
C ALA A 167 12.42 15.91 7.12
N ARG A 168 11.11 15.93 6.87
CA ARG A 168 10.29 17.16 7.02
C ARG A 168 10.08 17.60 8.46
N ILE A 169 10.15 16.67 9.40
CA ILE A 169 9.97 16.95 10.83
C ILE A 169 11.30 17.32 11.46
N ALA A 170 12.41 16.93 10.83
CA ALA A 170 13.75 17.14 11.32
C ALA A 170 14.16 18.62 11.36
N GLU A 171 15.15 18.93 12.17
CA GLU A 171 15.83 20.25 12.14
C GLU A 171 16.51 20.51 10.80
N GLN A 172 16.71 21.77 10.46
CA GLN A 172 17.23 22.20 9.16
C GLN A 172 18.52 21.47 8.71
N PRO A 173 19.56 21.25 9.54
CA PRO A 173 20.76 20.53 9.13
C PRO A 173 20.49 19.08 8.70
N VAL A 174 19.53 18.41 9.34
CA VAL A 174 19.12 17.03 9.01
C VAL A 174 18.32 17.02 7.69
N GLN A 175 17.48 18.04 7.47
CA GLN A 175 16.76 18.21 6.20
C GLN A 175 17.73 18.42 5.03
N GLU A 176 18.74 19.28 5.20
CA GLU A 176 19.78 19.52 4.19
C GLU A 176 20.57 18.24 3.89
N MET A 177 20.94 17.48 4.93
CA MET A 177 21.64 16.22 4.76
C MET A 177 20.81 15.17 4.00
N HIS A 178 19.51 15.08 4.30
CA HIS A 178 18.59 14.21 3.58
C HIS A 178 18.50 14.57 2.09
N ILE A 179 18.43 15.87 1.78
CA ILE A 179 18.44 16.37 0.41
C ILE A 179 19.74 16.01 -0.30
N LEU A 180 20.88 16.26 0.34
CA LEU A 180 22.20 15.91 -0.20
C LEU A 180 22.31 14.40 -0.47
N ASN A 181 21.84 13.56 0.43
CA ASN A 181 21.84 12.11 0.23
C ASN A 181 20.91 11.68 -0.92
N SER A 182 19.75 12.30 -1.05
CA SER A 182 18.83 12.05 -2.17
C SER A 182 19.47 12.42 -3.51
N ILE A 183 20.20 13.55 -3.56
CA ILE A 183 20.95 13.99 -4.73
C ILE A 183 22.09 13.01 -5.04
N ARG A 184 22.86 12.59 -4.03
CA ARG A 184 23.96 11.62 -4.19
C ARG A 184 23.44 10.28 -4.71
N ASN A 185 22.32 9.80 -4.18
CA ASN A 185 21.70 8.57 -4.64
C ASN A 185 21.19 8.69 -6.08
N ALA A 186 20.56 9.81 -6.44
CA ALA A 186 20.18 10.08 -7.81
C ALA A 186 21.39 10.08 -8.73
N LYS A 187 22.48 10.78 -8.36
CA LYS A 187 23.74 10.79 -9.13
C LYS A 187 24.35 9.40 -9.30
N LYS A 188 24.33 8.56 -8.26
CA LYS A 188 24.87 7.20 -8.32
C LYS A 188 24.13 6.32 -9.32
N HIS A 189 22.83 6.46 -9.44
CA HIS A 189 22.01 5.67 -10.37
C HIS A 189 21.91 6.28 -11.77
N PHE A 190 22.35 7.53 -11.95
CA PHE A 190 22.36 8.20 -13.25
C PHE A 190 23.25 7.49 -14.29
N PRO A 191 24.53 7.16 -13.99
CA PRO A 191 25.41 6.46 -14.92
C PRO A 191 24.93 5.06 -15.29
N GLU A 192 24.25 4.36 -14.37
CA GLU A 192 23.69 3.02 -14.61
C GLU A 192 22.51 3.05 -15.59
N GLN A 193 21.75 4.13 -15.58
CA GLN A 193 20.53 4.28 -16.41
C GLN A 193 20.79 5.09 -17.68
N PHE A 194 21.76 5.99 -17.65
CA PHE A 194 22.11 6.90 -18.73
C PHE A 194 23.63 6.82 -18.99
N PHE A 195 24.12 5.62 -19.29
CA PHE A 195 25.53 5.34 -19.54
C PHE A 195 26.17 6.19 -20.65
N GLN A 196 25.35 6.91 -21.42
CA GLN A 196 25.78 7.82 -22.49
C GLN A 196 26.14 9.23 -21.98
N TYR A 197 25.90 9.54 -20.67
CA TYR A 197 26.28 10.84 -20.13
C TYR A 197 27.75 10.89 -19.73
N PRO A 198 28.51 11.90 -20.17
CA PRO A 198 29.79 12.19 -19.54
C PRO A 198 29.58 12.40 -18.02
N GLU A 199 30.53 11.92 -17.22
CA GLU A 199 30.43 11.93 -15.75
C GLU A 199 30.18 13.32 -15.17
N ASP A 200 30.68 14.38 -15.86
CA ASP A 200 30.56 15.78 -15.47
C ASP A 200 29.39 16.53 -16.16
N ALA A 201 28.61 15.85 -17.00
CA ALA A 201 27.57 16.51 -17.80
C ALA A 201 26.41 17.07 -16.98
N ILE A 202 26.18 16.51 -15.79
CA ILE A 202 25.11 16.95 -14.88
C ILE A 202 25.68 17.10 -13.47
N ARG A 203 25.61 18.31 -12.96
CA ARG A 203 26.02 18.63 -11.59
C ARG A 203 24.82 19.14 -10.80
N LEU A 204 24.49 18.45 -9.71
CA LEU A 204 23.47 18.88 -8.74
C LEU A 204 24.17 19.40 -7.49
N TYR A 205 23.74 20.56 -6.99
CA TYR A 205 24.25 21.16 -5.77
C TYR A 205 23.16 21.96 -5.06
N ILE A 206 23.40 22.30 -3.78
CA ILE A 206 22.51 23.13 -2.98
C ILE A 206 23.19 24.45 -2.77
N ASP A 207 22.44 25.53 -2.99
CA ASP A 207 22.89 26.91 -2.76
C ASP A 207 21.73 27.74 -2.17
N ASP A 208 21.99 29.01 -1.88
CA ASP A 208 20.98 29.92 -1.39
C ASP A 208 19.82 30.04 -2.39
N ALA A 209 18.60 29.98 -1.87
CA ALA A 209 17.42 29.97 -2.72
C ALA A 209 17.23 31.33 -3.43
N VAL A 210 16.86 31.27 -4.71
CA VAL A 210 16.38 32.46 -5.45
C VAL A 210 14.98 32.88 -4.96
N ASN A 211 14.19 31.92 -4.48
CA ASN A 211 12.89 32.19 -3.92
C ASN A 211 13.00 32.72 -2.47
N PRO A 212 12.55 33.94 -2.16
CA PRO A 212 12.64 34.54 -0.81
C PRO A 212 11.92 33.75 0.30
N GLN A 213 11.03 32.83 -0.06
CA GLN A 213 10.31 31.98 0.88
C GLN A 213 11.05 30.67 1.26
N MET A 214 12.22 30.44 0.66
CA MET A 214 13.05 29.28 0.90
C MET A 214 14.45 29.74 1.31
N GLN A 215 15.13 28.98 2.18
CA GLN A 215 16.50 29.33 2.57
C GLN A 215 17.52 28.70 1.61
N LYS A 216 17.28 27.48 1.18
CA LYS A 216 18.14 26.75 0.26
C LYS A 216 17.35 26.15 -0.88
N GLU A 217 17.97 26.03 -2.04
CA GLU A 217 17.38 25.45 -3.24
C GLU A 217 18.38 24.54 -3.95
N ILE A 218 17.88 23.56 -4.72
CA ILE A 218 18.72 22.67 -5.53
C ILE A 218 18.92 23.31 -6.89
N PHE A 219 20.17 23.48 -7.26
CA PHE A 219 20.60 23.93 -8.58
C PHE A 219 21.14 22.77 -9.39
N MET A 220 21.00 22.87 -10.69
CA MET A 220 21.49 21.89 -11.64
C MET A 220 22.21 22.59 -12.80
N ASP A 221 23.48 22.25 -12.98
CA ASP A 221 24.23 22.61 -14.17
C ASP A 221 24.16 21.44 -15.17
N ILE A 222 23.80 21.76 -16.41
CA ILE A 222 23.73 20.78 -17.50
C ILE A 222 24.61 21.23 -18.65
N SER A 223 25.57 20.40 -19.04
CA SER A 223 26.43 20.61 -20.22
C SER A 223 26.29 19.45 -21.20
N LEU A 224 25.08 19.25 -21.75
CA LEU A 224 24.80 18.23 -22.74
C LEU A 224 24.71 18.85 -24.13
N LYS A 225 25.56 18.36 -25.05
CA LYS A 225 25.51 18.72 -26.47
C LYS A 225 25.16 17.46 -27.28
N HIS A 226 24.26 17.64 -28.26
CA HIS A 226 23.89 16.57 -29.20
C HIS A 226 23.20 15.35 -28.55
N TYR A 227 22.38 15.60 -27.52
CA TYR A 227 21.73 14.55 -26.76
C TYR A 227 20.35 14.20 -27.33
N PRO A 228 19.95 12.92 -27.41
CA PRO A 228 18.62 12.54 -27.90
C PRO A 228 17.51 13.13 -27.02
N LEU A 229 16.54 13.79 -27.64
CA LEU A 229 15.43 14.44 -26.91
C LEU A 229 14.63 13.48 -26.05
N ARG A 230 14.47 12.22 -26.48
CA ARG A 230 13.76 11.17 -25.71
C ARG A 230 14.42 10.92 -24.35
N ASP A 231 15.76 10.84 -24.32
CA ASP A 231 16.56 10.54 -23.13
C ASP A 231 16.59 11.78 -22.21
N TYR A 232 16.63 12.97 -22.82
CA TYR A 232 16.46 14.23 -22.09
C TYR A 232 15.10 14.33 -21.38
N LYS A 233 14.01 13.89 -22.04
CA LYS A 233 12.67 13.87 -21.46
C LYS A 233 12.57 12.92 -20.26
N GLU A 234 13.19 11.75 -20.33
CA GLU A 234 13.22 10.78 -19.24
C GLU A 234 14.01 11.30 -18.05
N MET A 235 15.20 11.87 -18.30
CA MET A 235 16.00 12.55 -17.28
C MET A 235 15.20 13.65 -16.58
N TRP A 236 14.53 14.51 -17.36
CA TRP A 236 13.70 15.58 -16.81
C TRP A 236 12.59 15.07 -15.90
N GLY A 237 11.93 13.97 -16.28
CA GLY A 237 10.91 13.30 -15.46
C GLY A 237 11.46 12.87 -14.09
N ARG A 238 12.63 12.28 -14.05
CA ARG A 238 13.31 11.87 -12.81
C ARG A 238 13.76 13.05 -11.95
N MET A 239 14.27 14.13 -12.57
CA MET A 239 14.61 15.36 -11.87
C MET A 239 13.36 16.02 -11.27
N ALA A 240 12.26 16.03 -12.00
CA ALA A 240 10.98 16.55 -11.49
C ALA A 240 10.49 15.80 -10.24
N ASP A 241 10.76 14.49 -10.14
CA ASP A 241 10.42 13.70 -8.94
C ASP A 241 11.32 14.06 -7.75
N ILE A 242 12.61 14.33 -7.98
CA ILE A 242 13.52 14.85 -6.95
C ILE A 242 13.03 16.22 -6.47
N VAL A 243 12.74 17.13 -7.38
CA VAL A 243 12.22 18.48 -7.06
C VAL A 243 10.89 18.42 -6.31
N LYS A 244 9.97 17.53 -6.71
CA LYS A 244 8.71 17.31 -5.96
C LYS A 244 8.94 16.81 -4.54
N SER A 245 9.91 15.95 -4.35
CA SER A 245 10.26 15.46 -3.01
C SER A 245 10.84 16.59 -2.16
N TYR A 246 11.65 17.45 -2.76
CA TYR A 246 12.32 18.58 -2.14
C TYR A 246 11.38 19.76 -1.84
N SER A 247 10.60 20.22 -2.80
CA SER A 247 9.67 21.37 -2.61
C SER A 247 8.66 21.15 -1.49
N ARG A 248 8.50 19.92 -1.04
CA ARG A 248 7.66 19.56 0.11
C ARG A 248 8.38 19.69 1.46
N VAL A 249 9.71 19.76 1.49
CA VAL A 249 10.50 19.85 2.72
C VAL A 249 10.50 21.26 3.29
N GLY A 250 10.51 22.32 2.45
CA GLY A 250 10.60 23.72 2.88
C GLY A 250 9.31 24.43 3.30
N GLN A 251 8.13 23.80 3.22
CA GLN A 251 6.86 24.48 3.50
C GLN A 251 6.40 24.28 4.95
N GLY A 252 6.75 25.20 5.85
CA GLY A 252 6.55 25.15 7.31
C GLY A 252 5.11 24.94 7.82
N HIS A 253 4.05 25.30 7.10
CA HIS A 253 2.67 25.10 7.56
C HIS A 253 2.15 23.66 7.50
N ARG A 254 2.77 22.77 6.70
CA ARG A 254 2.40 21.35 6.64
C ARG A 254 3.11 20.48 7.69
N ASN A 255 4.17 21.00 8.31
CA ASN A 255 4.94 20.27 9.31
C ASN A 255 4.15 20.06 10.62
N GLN A 256 3.39 21.06 11.06
CA GLN A 256 2.55 20.93 12.27
C GLN A 256 1.49 19.83 12.12
N ASN A 257 0.86 19.69 10.95
CA ASN A 257 -0.12 18.63 10.70
C ASN A 257 0.48 17.21 10.63
N ALA A 258 1.76 17.08 10.30
CA ALA A 258 2.44 15.77 10.27
C ALA A 258 2.79 15.28 11.68
N VAL A 259 3.19 16.19 12.56
CA VAL A 259 3.48 15.91 13.99
C VAL A 259 2.17 15.62 14.74
N THR A 260 1.13 16.44 14.53
CA THR A 260 -0.15 16.37 15.25
C THR A 260 -0.94 15.09 14.98
N HIS A 261 -0.70 14.39 13.85
CA HIS A 261 -1.52 13.24 13.44
C HIS A 261 -0.78 11.90 13.45
N ASN A 262 0.40 11.81 14.06
CA ASN A 262 1.19 10.55 14.14
C ASN A 262 1.30 9.76 12.81
N LYS A 263 1.37 10.51 11.69
CA LYS A 263 1.36 9.93 10.34
C LYS A 263 2.64 9.17 10.00
N LEU A 264 3.76 9.48 10.65
CA LEU A 264 5.04 8.81 10.43
C LEU A 264 4.97 7.38 10.96
N SER A 265 4.55 7.20 12.22
CA SER A 265 4.37 5.87 12.84
C SER A 265 3.42 4.98 12.05
N LYS A 266 2.33 5.56 11.48
CA LYS A 266 1.41 4.82 10.60
C LYS A 266 2.14 4.29 9.35
N HIS A 267 3.08 5.05 8.76
CA HIS A 267 3.87 4.57 7.61
C HIS A 267 4.89 3.52 8.02
N MET A 268 5.52 3.68 9.19
CA MET A 268 6.45 2.69 9.75
C MET A 268 5.74 1.35 9.98
N MET A 269 4.57 1.37 10.62
CA MET A 269 3.76 0.17 10.82
C MET A 269 3.32 -0.47 9.48
N HIS A 270 2.89 0.35 8.52
CA HIS A 270 2.49 -0.16 7.22
C HIS A 270 3.65 -0.84 6.47
N LEU A 271 4.88 -0.33 6.59
CA LEU A 271 6.07 -0.95 6.02
C LEU A 271 6.29 -2.36 6.58
N ILE A 272 6.22 -2.51 7.90
CA ILE A 272 6.36 -3.83 8.54
C ILE A 272 5.24 -4.79 8.12
N ARG A 273 4.00 -4.32 8.00
CA ARG A 273 2.88 -5.12 7.51
C ARG A 273 3.12 -5.68 6.10
N LEU A 274 3.72 -4.89 5.21
CA LEU A 274 4.08 -5.36 3.87
C LEU A 274 5.09 -6.51 3.92
N TYR A 275 6.14 -6.39 4.74
CA TYR A 275 7.11 -7.48 4.93
C TYR A 275 6.47 -8.73 5.51
N LEU A 276 5.67 -8.59 6.56
CA LEU A 276 4.97 -9.72 7.19
C LEU A 276 4.08 -10.48 6.20
N MET A 277 3.30 -9.77 5.39
CA MET A 277 2.44 -10.40 4.39
C MET A 277 3.25 -11.09 3.29
N CYS A 278 4.33 -10.47 2.81
CA CYS A 278 5.22 -11.08 1.83
C CYS A 278 5.82 -12.39 2.37
N ILE A 279 6.29 -12.39 3.63
CA ILE A 279 6.85 -13.56 4.30
C ILE A 279 5.79 -14.68 4.43
N ASP A 280 4.57 -14.36 4.86
CA ASP A 280 3.50 -15.36 4.98
C ASP A 280 3.16 -15.99 3.62
N ILE A 281 3.12 -15.19 2.56
CA ILE A 281 2.89 -15.70 1.20
C ILE A 281 4.01 -16.66 0.82
N LEU A 282 5.28 -16.29 1.01
CA LEU A 282 6.44 -17.08 0.58
C LEU A 282 6.68 -18.31 1.44
N GLU A 283 6.58 -18.19 2.77
CA GLU A 283 6.90 -19.29 3.71
C GLU A 283 5.72 -20.25 3.92
N LYS A 284 4.47 -19.73 3.92
CA LYS A 284 3.27 -20.49 4.27
C LYS A 284 2.35 -20.78 3.09
N GLY A 285 2.50 -20.08 1.96
CA GLY A 285 1.55 -20.12 0.85
C GLY A 285 0.17 -19.62 1.26
N GLU A 286 0.11 -18.60 2.12
CA GLU A 286 -1.12 -18.05 2.67
C GLU A 286 -1.08 -16.51 2.72
N VAL A 287 -2.25 -15.89 2.53
CA VAL A 287 -2.43 -14.47 2.81
C VAL A 287 -3.04 -14.35 4.19
N ILE A 288 -2.32 -13.71 5.11
CA ILE A 288 -2.79 -13.48 6.48
C ILE A 288 -2.91 -11.98 6.70
N THR A 289 -4.13 -11.46 6.71
CA THR A 289 -4.37 -10.03 6.87
C THR A 289 -4.46 -9.65 8.35
N TYR A 290 -5.23 -10.38 9.14
CA TYR A 290 -5.36 -10.10 10.56
C TYR A 290 -4.12 -10.52 11.37
N ARG A 291 -3.51 -9.58 12.11
CA ARG A 291 -2.20 -9.73 12.75
C ARG A 291 -2.29 -9.95 14.25
N ALA A 292 -2.96 -11.02 14.68
CA ALA A 292 -3.12 -11.30 16.10
C ALA A 292 -1.77 -11.53 16.81
N ALA A 293 -0.84 -12.26 16.18
CA ALA A 293 0.45 -12.58 16.77
C ALA A 293 1.38 -11.36 16.86
N GLU A 294 1.33 -10.47 15.86
CA GLU A 294 2.18 -9.29 15.78
C GLU A 294 1.46 -8.01 16.25
N HIS A 295 0.24 -8.12 16.76
CA HIS A 295 -0.60 -6.98 17.13
C HIS A 295 0.12 -5.99 18.06
N ASP A 296 0.64 -6.46 19.18
CA ASP A 296 1.27 -5.61 20.17
C ASP A 296 2.52 -4.90 19.61
N PHE A 297 3.30 -5.61 18.81
CA PHE A 297 4.46 -5.05 18.13
C PHE A 297 4.05 -3.95 17.13
N LEU A 298 3.05 -4.22 16.29
CA LEU A 298 2.53 -3.24 15.34
C LEU A 298 1.94 -2.01 16.04
N MET A 299 1.25 -2.22 17.16
CA MET A 299 0.70 -1.11 17.95
C MET A 299 1.78 -0.30 18.65
N ARG A 300 2.87 -0.90 19.14
CA ARG A 300 4.05 -0.18 19.65
C ARG A 300 4.63 0.76 18.58
N ILE A 301 4.80 0.26 17.35
CA ILE A 301 5.24 1.09 16.22
C ILE A 301 4.23 2.21 15.95
N ARG A 302 2.94 1.90 15.86
CA ARG A 302 1.88 2.88 15.61
C ARG A 302 1.82 3.98 16.65
N ASN A 303 2.06 3.64 17.91
CA ASN A 303 2.06 4.57 19.04
C ASN A 303 3.36 5.39 19.16
N GLY A 304 4.32 5.17 18.26
CA GLY A 304 5.55 5.97 18.17
C GLY A 304 6.67 5.52 19.11
N GLU A 305 6.63 4.31 19.67
CA GLU A 305 7.69 3.80 20.55
C GLU A 305 9.07 3.74 19.88
N TYR A 306 9.07 3.58 18.53
CA TYR A 306 10.27 3.57 17.71
C TYR A 306 10.63 4.95 17.12
N LEU A 307 10.11 6.02 17.69
CA LEU A 307 10.51 7.40 17.39
C LEU A 307 11.34 7.96 18.53
N ASN A 308 12.41 8.69 18.19
CA ASN A 308 13.21 9.43 19.17
C ASN A 308 12.53 10.77 19.55
N GLU A 309 13.16 11.53 20.45
CA GLU A 309 12.67 12.84 20.92
C GLU A 309 12.42 13.83 19.77
N ASN A 310 13.18 13.72 18.68
CA ASN A 310 13.05 14.55 17.48
C ASN A 310 12.02 14.01 16.48
N GLN A 311 11.19 13.05 16.90
CA GLN A 311 10.19 12.39 16.02
C GLN A 311 10.81 11.71 14.80
N GLN A 312 12.05 11.20 14.92
CA GLN A 312 12.75 10.45 13.88
C GLN A 312 12.72 8.95 14.22
N PRO A 313 12.69 8.04 13.22
CA PRO A 313 12.82 6.62 13.48
C PRO A 313 14.15 6.31 14.17
N THR A 314 14.11 5.43 15.18
CA THR A 314 15.29 5.01 15.91
C THR A 314 16.18 4.08 15.10
N ALA A 315 17.46 3.95 15.51
CA ALA A 315 18.39 2.96 14.90
C ALA A 315 17.83 1.54 15.02
N GLU A 316 17.21 1.20 16.16
CA GLU A 316 16.55 -0.09 16.38
C GLU A 316 15.47 -0.39 15.32
N PHE A 317 14.68 0.62 14.91
CA PHE A 317 13.69 0.42 13.87
C PHE A 317 14.30 0.10 12.51
N PHE A 318 15.43 0.72 12.17
CA PHE A 318 16.16 0.40 10.94
C PHE A 318 16.76 -1.01 10.99
N GLU A 319 17.27 -1.46 12.13
CA GLU A 319 17.73 -2.84 12.30
C GLU A 319 16.59 -3.85 12.10
N ILE A 320 15.40 -3.56 12.62
CA ILE A 320 14.20 -4.36 12.39
C ILE A 320 13.88 -4.45 10.89
N ILE A 321 13.93 -3.34 10.17
CA ILE A 321 13.70 -3.33 8.71
C ILE A 321 14.71 -4.25 8.00
N GLU A 322 15.99 -4.18 8.35
CA GLU A 322 17.03 -5.01 7.72
C GLU A 322 16.82 -6.50 8.03
N GLN A 323 16.38 -6.85 9.24
CA GLN A 323 16.03 -8.23 9.59
C GLN A 323 14.85 -8.73 8.73
N TYR A 324 13.80 -7.93 8.54
CA TYR A 324 12.67 -8.32 7.69
C TYR A 324 13.07 -8.44 6.21
N LYS A 325 13.91 -7.55 5.71
CA LYS A 325 14.46 -7.66 4.35
C LYS A 325 15.25 -8.95 4.15
N ALA A 326 16.14 -9.27 5.10
CA ALA A 326 16.91 -10.51 5.06
C ALA A 326 16.00 -11.75 5.09
N ARG A 327 14.94 -11.71 5.91
CA ARG A 327 13.95 -12.80 5.96
C ARG A 327 13.16 -12.96 4.66
N VAL A 328 12.74 -11.85 4.03
CA VAL A 328 12.08 -11.89 2.72
C VAL A 328 13.02 -12.49 1.66
N ALA A 329 14.30 -12.08 1.64
CA ALA A 329 15.28 -12.64 0.72
C ALA A 329 15.45 -14.15 0.92
N TYR A 330 15.61 -14.59 2.16
CA TYR A 330 15.71 -16.00 2.49
C TYR A 330 14.43 -16.78 2.08
N ALA A 331 13.25 -16.26 2.41
CA ALA A 331 11.98 -16.89 2.04
C ALA A 331 11.80 -16.98 0.52
N ALA A 332 12.28 -15.99 -0.24
CA ALA A 332 12.23 -15.98 -1.70
C ALA A 332 13.10 -17.10 -2.32
N GLU A 333 14.24 -17.43 -1.70
CA GLU A 333 15.14 -18.50 -2.16
C GLU A 333 14.63 -19.90 -1.80
N HIS A 334 13.76 -20.03 -0.77
CA HIS A 334 13.34 -21.31 -0.20
C HIS A 334 11.86 -21.60 -0.35
N THR A 335 11.12 -20.76 -1.05
CA THR A 335 9.68 -20.95 -1.25
C THR A 335 9.36 -22.06 -2.26
N ASP A 336 8.33 -22.84 -1.96
CA ASP A 336 7.76 -23.83 -2.89
C ASP A 336 6.77 -23.20 -3.91
N LEU A 337 6.53 -21.88 -3.83
CA LEU A 337 5.61 -21.21 -4.73
C LEU A 337 6.18 -21.15 -6.16
N PRO A 338 5.32 -21.28 -7.19
CA PRO A 338 5.75 -21.13 -8.56
C PRO A 338 6.24 -19.71 -8.86
N GLU A 339 7.13 -19.54 -9.84
CA GLU A 339 7.59 -18.20 -10.26
C GLU A 339 6.43 -17.29 -10.69
N ARG A 340 5.41 -17.88 -11.33
CA ARG A 340 4.21 -17.20 -11.82
C ARG A 340 2.96 -18.01 -11.47
N PRO A 341 1.80 -17.34 -11.29
CA PRO A 341 0.56 -18.04 -11.03
C PRO A 341 0.16 -18.95 -12.22
N ASP A 342 -0.60 -20.01 -11.92
CA ASP A 342 -1.09 -20.95 -12.94
C ASP A 342 -2.18 -20.30 -13.80
N GLU A 343 -1.76 -19.68 -14.91
CA GLU A 343 -2.63 -18.95 -15.84
C GLU A 343 -3.76 -19.83 -16.38
N LYS A 344 -3.52 -21.14 -16.57
CA LYS A 344 -4.54 -22.06 -17.10
C LYS A 344 -5.64 -22.26 -16.07
N LYS A 345 -5.29 -22.60 -14.84
CA LYS A 345 -6.26 -22.80 -13.77
C LYS A 345 -7.01 -21.51 -13.40
N ILE A 346 -6.32 -20.36 -13.41
CA ILE A 346 -6.98 -19.07 -13.22
C ILE A 346 -7.98 -18.80 -14.33
N ARG A 347 -7.64 -19.10 -15.57
CA ARG A 347 -8.56 -18.96 -16.71
C ARG A 347 -9.79 -19.88 -16.57
N GLU A 348 -9.59 -21.12 -16.14
CA GLU A 348 -10.68 -22.06 -15.85
C GLU A 348 -11.60 -21.53 -14.75
N LEU A 349 -11.03 -20.99 -13.67
CA LEU A 349 -11.79 -20.33 -12.60
C LEU A 349 -12.60 -19.12 -13.12
N VAL A 350 -11.97 -18.26 -13.91
CA VAL A 350 -12.64 -17.06 -14.48
C VAL A 350 -13.81 -17.49 -15.38
N LEU A 351 -13.61 -18.52 -16.20
CA LEU A 351 -14.69 -19.06 -17.06
C LEU A 351 -15.84 -19.58 -16.20
N ALA A 352 -15.56 -20.42 -15.20
CA ALA A 352 -16.62 -20.96 -14.31
C ALA A 352 -17.41 -19.86 -13.60
N ILE A 353 -16.74 -18.78 -13.16
CA ILE A 353 -17.42 -17.65 -12.52
C ILE A 353 -18.27 -16.88 -13.55
N HIS A 354 -17.75 -16.61 -14.75
CA HIS A 354 -18.52 -15.92 -15.81
C HIS A 354 -19.72 -16.75 -16.27
N GLU A 355 -19.56 -18.06 -16.47
CA GLU A 355 -20.67 -18.97 -16.83
C GLU A 355 -21.78 -18.90 -15.77
N LYS A 356 -21.42 -18.97 -14.49
CA LYS A 356 -22.38 -18.84 -13.38
C LYS A 356 -23.15 -17.52 -13.46
N ILE A 357 -22.45 -16.40 -13.67
CA ILE A 357 -23.07 -15.07 -13.77
C ILE A 357 -24.03 -15.00 -14.98
N VAL A 358 -23.59 -15.46 -16.14
CA VAL A 358 -24.37 -15.42 -17.39
C VAL A 358 -25.64 -16.28 -17.30
N LEU A 359 -25.59 -17.40 -16.54
CA LEU A 359 -26.72 -18.30 -16.34
C LEU A 359 -27.69 -17.82 -15.25
N GLU A 360 -27.20 -17.13 -14.25
CA GLU A 360 -28.04 -16.59 -13.15
C GLU A 360 -28.75 -15.27 -13.50
N GLU A 361 -28.20 -14.47 -14.42
CA GLU A 361 -28.88 -13.29 -15.01
C GLU A 361 -29.86 -13.75 -16.13
N GLN A 362 -31.03 -14.22 -15.72
CA GLN A 362 -32.16 -14.49 -16.62
C GLN A 362 -33.11 -13.29 -16.70
#